data_39b272e2458936967695713ade20e6f0
#
_entry.id   39b272e2458936967695713ade20e6f0
#
_cell.length_a   1.000
_cell.length_b   1.000
_cell.length_c   1.000
_cell.angle_alpha   90.00
_cell.angle_beta   90.00
_cell.angle_gamma   90.00
#
_symmetry.space_group_name_H-M   'P 1'
#
loop_
_entity.id
_entity.type
_entity.pdbx_description
1 polymer ?
#
loop_
_entity_poly.entity_id
_entity_poly.type
_entity_poly.pdbx_seq_one_letter_code
_entity_poly.pdbx_strand_id
1 'polypeptide(L)'
;MLSFTPPERLTDAEGRPYFLWDCDLTLAQFQQGLQDPDPEVRAYLVGKLMRQAKPDDVFLFVRPRMIRELWPKLTCYLGRSREFWTWLFETWETQGRVWR
;
A
#
# COMPACT_ATOMS: atom_id res chain seq x y z
N MET A 1 13.31 -2.44 -11.94
CA MET A 1 12.07 -2.01 -12.64
C MET A 1 10.86 -2.61 -11.96
N LEU A 2 9.81 -1.81 -11.75
CA LEU A 2 8.58 -2.30 -11.15
C LEU A 2 7.75 -3.07 -12.18
N SER A 3 7.11 -4.14 -11.73
CA SER A 3 6.27 -5.01 -12.56
C SER A 3 4.84 -4.97 -12.02
N PHE A 4 4.05 -4.03 -12.50
CA PHE A 4 2.68 -3.83 -12.03
C PHE A 4 1.73 -4.88 -12.59
N THR A 5 0.71 -5.22 -11.81
CA THR A 5 -0.37 -6.08 -12.26
C THR A 5 -1.15 -5.35 -13.38
N PRO A 6 -1.43 -6.03 -14.50
CA PRO A 6 -2.21 -5.42 -15.58
C PRO A 6 -3.60 -4.98 -15.11
N PRO A 7 -4.15 -3.89 -15.66
CA PRO A 7 -5.46 -3.38 -15.24
C PRO A 7 -6.58 -4.44 -15.28
N GLU A 8 -6.55 -5.34 -16.26
CA GLU A 8 -7.56 -6.38 -16.40
C GLU A 8 -7.53 -7.43 -15.30
N ARG A 9 -6.42 -7.52 -14.56
CA ARG A 9 -6.25 -8.46 -13.44
C ARG A 9 -6.29 -7.76 -12.09
N LEU A 10 -6.30 -6.45 -12.10
CA LEU A 10 -6.24 -5.66 -10.86
C LEU A 10 -7.53 -5.78 -10.05
N THR A 11 -8.67 -5.82 -10.74
CA THR A 11 -9.98 -5.90 -10.10
C THR A 11 -10.77 -7.08 -10.65
N ASP A 12 -11.76 -7.53 -9.86
CA ASP A 12 -12.73 -8.53 -10.31
C ASP A 12 -13.87 -7.86 -11.11
N ALA A 13 -14.87 -8.65 -11.48
CA ALA A 13 -16.02 -8.16 -12.27
C ALA A 13 -16.85 -7.13 -11.52
N GLU A 14 -16.75 -7.06 -10.20
CA GLU A 14 -17.47 -6.13 -9.35
C GLU A 14 -16.66 -4.89 -9.00
N GLY A 15 -15.46 -4.78 -9.56
CA GLY A 15 -14.58 -3.64 -9.32
C GLY A 15 -13.78 -3.71 -8.03
N ARG A 16 -13.71 -4.87 -7.40
CA ARG A 16 -12.95 -5.06 -6.16
C ARG A 16 -11.51 -5.46 -6.47
N PRO A 17 -10.52 -4.76 -5.90
CA PRO A 17 -9.12 -5.13 -6.11
C PRO A 17 -8.81 -6.52 -5.55
N TYR A 18 -7.89 -7.23 -6.21
CA TYR A 18 -7.53 -8.58 -5.78
C TYR A 18 -6.98 -8.60 -4.34
N PHE A 19 -6.30 -7.53 -3.92
CA PHE A 19 -5.68 -7.46 -2.60
C PHE A 19 -6.67 -7.12 -1.48
N LEU A 20 -7.93 -6.84 -1.82
CA LEU A 20 -8.98 -6.58 -0.83
C LEU A 20 -9.97 -7.75 -0.75
N TRP A 21 -9.43 -8.96 -0.88
CA TRP A 21 -10.23 -10.20 -0.89
C TRP A 21 -10.99 -10.45 0.42
N ASP A 22 -10.56 -9.84 1.51
CA ASP A 22 -11.16 -10.02 2.84
C ASP A 22 -12.15 -8.92 3.22
N CYS A 23 -12.46 -8.01 2.30
CA CYS A 23 -13.43 -6.95 2.55
C CYS A 23 -14.15 -6.59 1.27
N ASP A 24 -15.23 -5.82 1.42
CA ASP A 24 -16.17 -5.55 0.33
C ASP A 24 -15.97 -4.16 -0.29
N LEU A 25 -14.72 -3.74 -0.43
CA LEU A 25 -14.38 -2.44 -1.00
C LEU A 25 -14.10 -2.55 -2.49
N THR A 26 -14.67 -1.64 -3.26
CA THR A 26 -14.30 -1.46 -4.66
C THR A 26 -13.00 -0.65 -4.75
N LEU A 27 -12.37 -0.68 -5.93
CA LEU A 27 -11.17 0.12 -6.18
C LEU A 27 -11.45 1.62 -5.94
N ALA A 28 -12.60 2.11 -6.41
CA ALA A 28 -12.97 3.52 -6.22
C ALA A 28 -13.10 3.87 -4.73
N GLN A 29 -13.74 3.00 -3.95
CA GLN A 29 -13.88 3.22 -2.51
C GLN A 29 -12.53 3.19 -1.80
N PHE A 30 -11.66 2.28 -2.20
CA PHE A 30 -10.32 2.19 -1.65
C PHE A 30 -9.52 3.49 -1.93
N GLN A 31 -9.54 3.95 -3.18
CA GLN A 31 -8.84 5.17 -3.55
C GLN A 31 -9.39 6.39 -2.82
N GLN A 32 -10.71 6.45 -2.62
CA GLN A 32 -11.33 7.51 -1.85
C GLN A 32 -10.87 7.48 -0.39
N GLY A 33 -10.77 6.28 0.19
CA GLY A 33 -10.29 6.12 1.57
C GLY A 33 -8.85 6.55 1.75
N LEU A 34 -8.02 6.45 0.71
CA LEU A 34 -6.64 6.94 0.77
C LEU A 34 -6.56 8.46 0.84
N GLN A 35 -7.66 9.15 0.56
CA GLN A 35 -7.76 10.61 0.67
C GLN A 35 -8.49 11.06 1.94
N ASP A 36 -8.85 10.12 2.81
CA ASP A 36 -9.56 10.43 4.05
C ASP A 36 -8.72 11.38 4.92
N PRO A 37 -9.32 12.41 5.52
CA PRO A 37 -8.59 13.32 6.38
C PRO A 37 -8.06 12.67 7.66
N ASP A 38 -8.64 11.56 8.09
CA ASP A 38 -8.17 10.83 9.27
C ASP A 38 -6.95 9.98 8.93
N PRO A 39 -5.77 10.26 9.51
CA PRO A 39 -4.57 9.48 9.22
C PRO A 39 -4.67 8.02 9.68
N GLU A 40 -5.53 7.70 10.65
CA GLU A 40 -5.74 6.30 11.06
C GLU A 40 -6.43 5.50 9.96
N VAL A 41 -7.40 6.09 9.26
CA VAL A 41 -8.06 5.45 8.14
C VAL A 41 -7.06 5.19 7.01
N ARG A 42 -6.26 6.20 6.67
CA ARG A 42 -5.24 6.05 5.63
C ARG A 42 -4.22 4.97 6.00
N ALA A 43 -3.75 4.97 7.25
CA ALA A 43 -2.77 3.99 7.71
C ALA A 43 -3.33 2.56 7.63
N TYR A 44 -4.57 2.37 8.00
CA TYR A 44 -5.22 1.06 7.92
C TYR A 44 -5.27 0.55 6.47
N LEU A 45 -5.71 1.40 5.54
CA LEU A 45 -5.81 1.02 4.13
C LEU A 45 -4.44 0.82 3.47
N VAL A 46 -3.49 1.67 3.78
CA VAL A 46 -2.11 1.51 3.28
C VAL A 46 -1.50 0.23 3.84
N GLY A 47 -1.77 -0.08 5.11
CA GLY A 47 -1.31 -1.32 5.73
C GLY A 47 -1.86 -2.56 5.03
N LYS A 48 -3.16 -2.55 4.71
CA LYS A 48 -3.76 -3.64 3.93
C LYS A 48 -3.09 -3.78 2.57
N LEU A 49 -2.90 -2.68 1.88
CA LEU A 49 -2.24 -2.66 0.59
C LEU A 49 -0.83 -3.26 0.66
N MET A 50 -0.04 -2.82 1.62
CA MET A 50 1.35 -3.29 1.77
C MET A 50 1.43 -4.76 2.19
N ARG A 51 0.45 -5.24 2.94
CA ARG A 51 0.44 -6.62 3.43
C ARG A 51 -0.15 -7.61 2.44
N GLN A 52 -1.17 -7.20 1.68
CA GLN A 52 -1.97 -8.11 0.87
C GLN A 52 -1.72 -7.99 -0.63
N ALA A 53 -1.23 -6.84 -1.09
CA ALA A 53 -0.93 -6.65 -2.50
C ALA A 53 0.49 -7.12 -2.83
N LYS A 54 0.70 -7.40 -4.10
CA LYS A 54 2.04 -7.59 -4.64
C LYS A 54 2.87 -6.33 -4.36
N PRO A 55 4.12 -6.43 -3.88
CA PRO A 55 4.88 -5.24 -3.47
C PRO A 55 4.96 -4.13 -4.52
N ASP A 56 5.14 -4.50 -5.79
CA ASP A 56 5.21 -3.50 -6.85
C ASP A 56 3.92 -2.72 -6.99
N ASP A 57 2.77 -3.37 -6.77
CA ASP A 57 1.46 -2.75 -6.94
C ASP A 57 1.16 -1.70 -5.86
N VAL A 58 1.86 -1.76 -4.73
CA VAL A 58 1.72 -0.73 -3.68
C VAL A 58 1.97 0.65 -4.27
N PHE A 59 2.96 0.77 -5.15
CA PHE A 59 3.37 2.05 -5.73
C PHE A 59 2.46 2.53 -6.87
N LEU A 60 1.45 1.74 -7.25
CA LEU A 60 0.37 2.22 -8.11
C LEU A 60 -0.55 3.21 -7.37
N PHE A 61 -0.65 3.09 -6.06
CA PHE A 61 -1.64 3.79 -5.26
C PHE A 61 -1.06 4.81 -4.31
N VAL A 62 0.14 4.55 -3.77
CA VAL A 62 0.75 5.43 -2.78
C VAL A 62 2.21 5.67 -3.12
N ARG A 63 2.70 6.84 -2.73
CA ARG A 63 4.12 7.19 -2.86
C ARG A 63 4.87 6.78 -1.61
N PRO A 64 6.16 6.45 -1.72
CA PRO A 64 6.98 6.13 -0.55
C PRO A 64 6.91 7.20 0.54
N ARG A 65 6.80 8.47 0.16
CA ARG A 65 6.67 9.58 1.10
C ARG A 65 5.44 9.43 2.00
N MET A 66 4.30 9.03 1.44
CA MET A 66 3.08 8.81 2.21
C MET A 66 3.26 7.67 3.21
N ILE A 67 3.93 6.60 2.79
CA ILE A 67 4.22 5.47 3.67
C ILE A 67 5.09 5.93 4.83
N ARG A 68 6.10 6.73 4.56
CA ARG A 68 6.97 7.26 5.61
C ARG A 68 6.22 8.14 6.60
N GLU A 69 5.35 9.02 6.10
CA GLU A 69 4.55 9.90 6.94
C GLU A 69 3.62 9.13 7.87
N LEU A 70 3.08 8.02 7.39
CA LEU A 70 2.16 7.18 8.16
C LEU A 70 2.87 6.10 8.98
N TRP A 71 4.19 5.95 8.85
CA TRP A 71 4.93 4.83 9.40
C TRP A 71 4.65 4.53 10.87
N PRO A 72 4.64 5.53 11.79
CA PRO A 72 4.38 5.25 13.20
C PRO A 72 3.02 4.60 13.46
N LYS A 73 2.01 4.90 12.64
CA LYS A 73 0.67 4.33 12.77
C LYS A 73 0.54 3.05 11.95
N LEU A 74 1.34 2.93 10.90
CA LEU A 74 1.24 1.91 9.88
C LEU A 74 1.81 0.57 10.33
N THR A 75 2.87 0.60 11.13
CA THR A 75 3.64 -0.60 11.48
C THR A 75 2.79 -1.69 12.16
N CYS A 76 1.78 -1.30 12.92
CA CYS A 76 0.91 -2.27 13.60
C CYS A 76 0.01 -3.04 12.61
N TYR A 77 -0.16 -2.54 11.39
CA TYR A 77 -1.00 -3.18 10.38
C TYR A 77 -0.22 -4.06 9.40
N LEU A 78 1.10 -4.06 9.47
CA LEU A 78 1.93 -4.75 8.47
C LEU A 78 2.12 -6.24 8.75
N GLY A 79 1.95 -6.67 9.99
CA GLY A 79 2.13 -8.07 10.34
C GLY A 79 3.52 -8.59 9.95
N ARG A 80 3.57 -9.75 9.32
CA ARG A 80 4.83 -10.37 8.89
C ARG A 80 5.56 -9.59 7.80
N SER A 81 4.84 -8.77 7.05
CA SER A 81 5.46 -7.98 5.98
C SER A 81 6.27 -6.80 6.50
N ARG A 82 6.16 -6.48 7.78
CA ARG A 82 6.89 -5.37 8.39
C ARG A 82 8.40 -5.48 8.19
N GLU A 83 8.97 -6.67 8.35
CA GLU A 83 10.41 -6.89 8.18
C GLU A 83 10.84 -6.59 6.75
N PHE A 84 10.09 -7.08 5.78
CA PHE A 84 10.36 -6.83 4.37
C PHE A 84 10.36 -5.33 4.05
N TRP A 85 9.31 -4.61 4.49
CA TRP A 85 9.18 -3.19 4.20
C TRP A 85 10.23 -2.36 4.93
N THR A 86 10.57 -2.72 6.16
CA THR A 86 11.65 -2.08 6.90
C THR A 86 12.97 -2.23 6.16
N TRP A 87 13.28 -3.46 5.73
CA TRP A 87 14.49 -3.73 4.97
C TRP A 87 14.53 -2.94 3.67
N LEU A 88 13.44 -2.90 2.94
CA LEU A 88 13.38 -2.22 1.64
C LEU A 88 13.66 -0.72 1.79
N PHE A 89 13.00 -0.07 2.75
CA PHE A 89 13.17 1.37 2.93
C PHE A 89 14.53 1.73 3.54
N GLU A 90 15.07 0.91 4.43
CA GLU A 90 16.42 1.11 4.93
C GLU A 90 17.45 0.97 3.82
N THR A 91 17.27 0.00 2.93
CA THR A 91 18.12 -0.18 1.77
C THR A 91 18.09 1.04 0.86
N TRP A 92 16.91 1.57 0.61
CA TRP A 92 16.75 2.78 -0.21
C TRP A 92 17.44 3.98 0.42
N GLU A 93 17.31 4.17 1.72
CA GLU A 93 17.98 5.27 2.43
C GLU A 93 19.49 5.13 2.36
N THR A 94 19.99 3.92 2.53
CA THR A 94 21.44 3.63 2.43
C THR A 94 21.97 3.94 1.03
N GLN A 95 21.17 3.72 0.00
CA GLN A 95 21.54 4.01 -1.38
C GLN A 95 21.35 5.49 -1.76
N GLY A 96 20.95 6.32 -0.82
CA GLY A 96 20.74 7.74 -1.06
C GLY A 96 19.47 8.07 -1.83
N ARG A 97 18.53 7.15 -1.90
CA ARG A 97 17.24 7.39 -2.56
C ARG A 97 16.38 8.32 -1.72
N VAL A 98 15.65 9.19 -2.39
CA VAL A 98 14.81 10.19 -1.76
C VAL A 98 13.37 9.69 -1.68
N TRP A 99 12.75 9.90 -0.53
CA TRP A 99 11.33 9.63 -0.35
C TRP A 99 10.49 10.60 -1.18
N ARG A 100 9.59 10.08 -2.01
CA ARG A 100 8.74 10.87 -2.90
C ARG A 100 7.27 10.49 -2.79
#